data_79ae483370b020fad8efc0d9a4cab36b
#
_entry.id   79ae483370b020fad8efc0d9a4cab36b
#
_cell.length_a   1.000
_cell.length_b   1.000
_cell.length_c   1.000
_cell.angle_alpha   90.00
_cell.angle_beta   90.00
_cell.angle_gamma   90.00
#
_symmetry.space_group_name_H-M   'P 1'
#
loop_
_entity.id
_entity.type
_entity.pdbx_description
1 polymer ?
#
loop_
_entity_poly.entity_id
_entity_poly.type
_entity_poly.pdbx_seq_one_letter_code
_entity_poly.pdbx_strand_id
1 'polypeptide(L)'
;MRTRSLEPELLDRETPPLGEREQVAGYLAFVNRWLGGTGAVAWHLKRHYGSATVLDVAAGAGDMTRDLAERFPLMTFTAFDLSAWMLKMADGVRRVRGDVLRFPFRDRSVDFIITTHFFHHLTDDQIVQVLREFDRVAKRGIVVNDLLRNRRAILWIKLLTLWANRWVKADGPQSVRKAFKIREIEALAAQAGVGWLKARKHFGHRFTLAGVRPENG
;
A
#
# COMPACT_ATOMS: atom_id res chain seq x y z
N MET A 1 11.72 -15.23 12.44
CA MET A 1 10.29 -14.86 12.55
C MET A 1 9.49 -15.85 11.71
N ARG A 2 8.92 -16.87 12.37
CA ARG A 2 8.12 -17.91 11.69
C ARG A 2 6.73 -17.40 11.32
N THR A 3 6.06 -16.71 12.21
CA THR A 3 4.72 -16.15 12.07
C THR A 3 4.76 -14.63 12.00
N ARG A 4 3.75 -13.99 11.40
CA ARG A 4 3.57 -12.53 11.44
C ARG A 4 2.98 -12.10 12.78
N SER A 5 3.36 -10.90 13.23
CA SER A 5 2.73 -10.26 14.39
C SER A 5 1.36 -9.73 13.98
N LEU A 6 0.40 -9.84 14.89
CA LEU A 6 -0.92 -9.18 14.76
C LEU A 6 -1.07 -8.00 15.73
N GLU A 7 -0.02 -7.68 16.48
CA GLU A 7 -0.03 -6.52 17.38
C GLU A 7 -0.19 -5.24 16.57
N PRO A 8 -1.16 -4.38 16.90
CA PRO A 8 -1.37 -3.12 16.19
C PRO A 8 -0.19 -2.17 16.39
N GLU A 9 0.03 -1.32 15.41
CA GLU A 9 1.00 -0.23 15.46
C GLU A 9 0.49 0.91 16.34
N LEU A 10 1.38 1.80 16.75
CA LEU A 10 0.99 2.95 17.56
C LEU A 10 0.02 3.87 16.80
N LEU A 11 0.26 4.07 15.50
CA LEU A 11 -0.63 4.84 14.61
C LEU A 11 -1.99 4.18 14.35
N ASP A 12 -2.12 2.86 14.58
CA ASP A 12 -3.40 2.16 14.52
C ASP A 12 -4.28 2.45 15.76
N ARG A 13 -3.64 2.79 16.88
CA ARG A 13 -4.30 3.00 18.19
C ARG A 13 -4.51 4.47 18.52
N GLU A 14 -3.59 5.32 18.13
CA GLU A 14 -3.54 6.71 18.52
C GLU A 14 -3.33 7.61 17.30
N THR A 15 -3.90 8.80 17.35
CA THR A 15 -3.63 9.84 16.35
C THR A 15 -2.55 10.78 16.86
N PRO A 16 -1.48 11.06 16.10
CA PRO A 16 -0.44 11.99 16.49
C PRO A 16 -1.00 13.39 16.81
N PRO A 17 -0.44 14.08 17.80
CA PRO A 17 -0.72 15.50 18.03
C PRO A 17 -0.49 16.33 16.74
N LEU A 18 -1.19 17.45 16.60
CA LEU A 18 -1.14 18.27 15.37
C LEU A 18 0.29 18.59 14.94
N GLY A 19 1.16 18.99 15.86
CA GLY A 19 2.56 19.34 15.56
C GLY A 19 3.45 18.15 15.13
N GLU A 20 3.02 16.91 15.33
CA GLU A 20 3.79 15.72 14.94
C GLU A 20 3.28 15.07 13.63
N ARG A 21 2.07 15.42 13.18
CA ARG A 21 1.43 14.81 11.99
C ARG A 21 2.22 14.99 10.70
N GLU A 22 2.73 16.20 10.49
CA GLU A 22 3.55 16.51 9.31
C GLU A 22 4.86 15.72 9.30
N GLN A 23 5.49 15.54 10.46
CA GLN A 23 6.71 14.77 10.59
C GLN A 23 6.45 13.27 10.29
N VAL A 24 5.34 12.71 10.78
CA VAL A 24 4.95 11.33 10.49
C VAL A 24 4.66 11.16 8.99
N ALA A 25 3.84 12.03 8.41
CA ALA A 25 3.52 11.99 6.98
C ALA A 25 4.78 12.17 6.11
N GLY A 26 5.64 13.14 6.46
CA GLY A 26 6.91 13.38 5.75
C GLY A 26 7.86 12.18 5.78
N TYR A 27 7.91 11.45 6.91
CA TYR A 27 8.70 10.23 6.99
C TYR A 27 8.13 9.10 6.11
N LEU A 28 6.81 8.91 6.11
CA LEU A 28 6.16 7.92 5.24
C LEU A 28 6.40 8.25 3.76
N ALA A 29 6.29 9.52 3.39
CA ALA A 29 6.61 10.00 2.05
C ALA A 29 8.07 9.74 1.66
N PHE A 30 9.03 10.02 2.57
CA PHE A 30 10.45 9.68 2.38
C PHE A 30 10.66 8.19 2.12
N VAL A 31 10.05 7.34 2.95
CA VAL A 31 10.15 5.87 2.82
C VAL A 31 9.57 5.39 1.49
N ASN A 32 8.43 5.93 1.05
CA ASN A 32 7.82 5.59 -0.22
C ASN A 32 8.68 6.02 -1.42
N ARG A 33 9.19 7.22 -1.38
CA ARG A 33 9.96 7.81 -2.49
C ARG A 33 11.35 7.20 -2.62
N TRP A 34 12.09 7.08 -1.52
CA TRP A 34 13.52 6.74 -1.54
C TRP A 34 13.83 5.27 -1.23
N LEU A 35 12.94 4.57 -0.53
CA LEU A 35 13.13 3.15 -0.24
C LEU A 35 12.34 2.23 -1.19
N GLY A 36 12.06 2.71 -2.41
CA GLY A 36 11.60 1.90 -3.52
C GLY A 36 10.08 1.68 -3.61
N GLY A 37 9.26 2.31 -2.73
CA GLY A 37 7.80 2.16 -2.76
C GLY A 37 7.18 2.63 -4.08
N THR A 38 7.32 3.92 -4.38
CA THR A 38 6.79 4.53 -5.61
C THR A 38 7.42 3.91 -6.87
N GLY A 39 8.73 3.62 -6.83
CA GLY A 39 9.43 2.99 -7.96
C GLY A 39 8.90 1.60 -8.30
N ALA A 40 8.59 0.79 -7.28
CA ALA A 40 8.04 -0.55 -7.47
C ALA A 40 6.64 -0.51 -8.11
N VAL A 41 5.77 0.39 -7.67
CA VAL A 41 4.43 0.59 -8.26
C VAL A 41 4.55 1.14 -9.68
N ALA A 42 5.37 2.19 -9.89
CA ALA A 42 5.59 2.80 -11.20
C ALA A 42 6.11 1.80 -12.24
N TRP A 43 6.95 0.83 -11.83
CA TRP A 43 7.46 -0.21 -12.71
C TRP A 43 6.33 -1.08 -13.30
N HIS A 44 5.26 -1.35 -12.54
CA HIS A 44 4.09 -2.06 -13.04
C HIS A 44 3.23 -1.17 -13.95
N LEU A 45 2.94 0.07 -13.52
CA LEU A 45 2.08 0.99 -14.27
C LEU A 45 2.69 1.41 -15.61
N LYS A 46 4.02 1.56 -15.69
CA LYS A 46 4.73 1.96 -16.92
C LYS A 46 4.38 1.09 -18.13
N ARG A 47 4.10 -0.20 -17.93
CA ARG A 47 3.74 -1.13 -19.01
C ARG A 47 2.34 -0.92 -19.57
N HIS A 48 1.53 -0.12 -18.88
CA HIS A 48 0.15 0.18 -19.22
C HIS A 48 -0.06 1.68 -19.39
N TYR A 49 1.03 2.40 -19.72
CA TYR A 49 1.01 3.85 -19.89
C TYR A 49 0.03 4.25 -20.98
N GLY A 50 -0.86 5.18 -20.65
CA GLY A 50 -1.94 5.67 -21.48
C GLY A 50 -3.07 6.19 -20.60
N SER A 51 -4.21 6.52 -21.21
CA SER A 51 -5.39 6.96 -20.43
C SER A 51 -5.92 5.82 -19.57
N ALA A 52 -5.88 6.02 -18.26
CA ALA A 52 -6.39 5.05 -17.28
C ALA A 52 -6.78 5.74 -15.97
N THR A 53 -7.71 5.14 -15.26
CA THR A 53 -8.10 5.55 -13.89
C THR A 53 -7.40 4.65 -12.87
N VAL A 54 -6.77 5.26 -11.87
CA VAL A 54 -6.02 4.55 -10.82
C VAL A 54 -6.57 4.95 -9.45
N LEU A 55 -6.97 3.97 -8.66
CA LEU A 55 -7.38 4.15 -7.27
C LEU A 55 -6.25 3.73 -6.35
N ASP A 56 -5.71 4.67 -5.57
CA ASP A 56 -4.71 4.43 -4.54
C ASP A 56 -5.42 4.20 -3.21
N VAL A 57 -5.42 2.95 -2.74
CA VAL A 57 -6.14 2.51 -1.54
C VAL A 57 -5.21 2.53 -0.34
N ALA A 58 -5.68 3.10 0.77
CA ALA A 58 -4.90 3.45 1.95
C ALA A 58 -3.76 4.42 1.58
N ALA A 59 -4.13 5.46 0.83
CA ALA A 59 -3.21 6.43 0.25
C ALA A 59 -2.55 7.37 1.28
N GLY A 60 -3.06 7.40 2.52
CA GLY A 60 -2.56 8.27 3.57
C GLY A 60 -2.60 9.73 3.17
N ALA A 61 -1.44 10.42 3.24
CA ALA A 61 -1.27 11.82 2.85
C ALA A 61 -1.14 12.05 1.32
N GLY A 62 -1.36 10.99 0.51
CA GLY A 62 -1.38 11.08 -0.96
C GLY A 62 -0.02 11.37 -1.61
N ASP A 63 1.09 11.17 -0.90
CA ASP A 63 2.43 11.41 -1.42
C ASP A 63 2.74 10.53 -2.63
N MET A 64 2.43 9.24 -2.56
CA MET A 64 2.58 8.33 -3.69
C MET A 64 1.63 8.65 -4.83
N THR A 65 0.38 8.98 -4.51
CA THR A 65 -0.63 9.38 -5.49
C THR A 65 -0.14 10.57 -6.31
N ARG A 66 0.44 11.60 -5.67
CA ARG A 66 1.04 12.77 -6.35
C ARG A 66 2.24 12.39 -7.20
N ASP A 67 3.21 11.68 -6.61
CA ASP A 67 4.42 11.23 -7.32
C ASP A 67 4.08 10.44 -8.59
N LEU A 68 3.05 9.57 -8.52
CA LEU A 68 2.61 8.79 -9.68
C LEU A 68 1.83 9.63 -10.69
N ALA A 69 1.00 10.57 -10.25
CA ALA A 69 0.29 11.48 -11.15
C ALA A 69 1.25 12.36 -11.97
N GLU A 70 2.32 12.85 -11.36
CA GLU A 70 3.38 13.58 -12.06
C GLU A 70 4.12 12.71 -13.10
N ARG A 71 4.37 11.44 -12.78
CA ARG A 71 5.09 10.50 -13.66
C ARG A 71 4.22 9.97 -14.82
N PHE A 72 2.91 9.91 -14.61
CA PHE A 72 1.93 9.36 -15.56
C PHE A 72 0.79 10.37 -15.84
N PRO A 73 1.07 11.49 -16.49
CA PRO A 73 0.11 12.60 -16.66
C PRO A 73 -1.14 12.23 -17.50
N LEU A 74 -1.11 11.11 -18.21
CA LEU A 74 -2.29 10.59 -18.93
C LEU A 74 -3.21 9.74 -18.05
N MET A 75 -2.76 9.37 -16.82
CA MET A 75 -3.56 8.61 -15.86
C MET A 75 -4.23 9.56 -14.87
N THR A 76 -5.44 9.21 -14.46
CA THR A 76 -6.18 9.94 -13.42
C THR A 76 -6.10 9.17 -12.11
N PHE A 77 -5.47 9.76 -11.10
CA PHE A 77 -5.30 9.16 -9.78
C PHE A 77 -6.32 9.69 -8.77
N THR A 78 -6.80 8.80 -7.90
CA THR A 78 -7.68 9.12 -6.78
C THR A 78 -7.14 8.46 -5.51
N ALA A 79 -6.90 9.25 -4.47
CA ALA A 79 -6.52 8.78 -3.14
C ALA A 79 -7.78 8.34 -2.37
N PHE A 80 -7.76 7.14 -1.81
CA PHE A 80 -8.81 6.59 -0.95
C PHE A 80 -8.20 6.17 0.39
N ASP A 81 -8.73 6.69 1.48
CA ASP A 81 -8.24 6.37 2.83
C ASP A 81 -9.37 6.48 3.87
N LEU A 82 -9.23 5.75 4.97
CA LEU A 82 -10.12 5.84 6.12
C LEU A 82 -9.84 7.10 6.96
N SER A 83 -8.57 7.48 7.06
CA SER A 83 -8.07 8.55 7.92
C SER A 83 -8.39 9.94 7.37
N ALA A 84 -9.36 10.61 7.99
CA ALA A 84 -9.71 11.99 7.60
C ALA A 84 -8.55 12.98 7.75
N TRP A 85 -7.69 12.82 8.76
CA TRP A 85 -6.56 13.71 8.98
C TRP A 85 -5.46 13.51 7.94
N MET A 86 -5.18 12.26 7.54
CA MET A 86 -4.24 11.96 6.46
C MET A 86 -4.73 12.55 5.13
N LEU A 87 -6.00 12.29 4.77
CA LEU A 87 -6.56 12.82 3.53
C LEU A 87 -6.61 14.34 3.47
N LYS A 88 -6.68 15.04 4.61
CA LYS A 88 -6.56 16.52 4.63
C LYS A 88 -5.19 16.99 4.13
N MET A 89 -4.14 16.18 4.27
CA MET A 89 -2.79 16.48 3.80
C MET A 89 -2.56 16.07 2.33
N ALA A 90 -3.49 15.32 1.73
CA ALA A 90 -3.39 14.86 0.35
C ALA A 90 -3.84 15.96 -0.65
N ASP A 91 -3.17 17.12 -0.60
CA ASP A 91 -3.48 18.24 -1.49
C ASP A 91 -3.04 17.96 -2.93
N GLY A 92 -3.74 18.58 -3.89
CA GLY A 92 -3.46 18.44 -5.32
C GLY A 92 -3.93 17.13 -5.96
N VAL A 93 -4.55 16.21 -5.21
CA VAL A 93 -5.11 14.96 -5.75
C VAL A 93 -6.60 14.80 -5.43
N ARG A 94 -7.30 14.04 -6.25
CA ARG A 94 -8.68 13.63 -5.94
C ARG A 94 -8.69 12.76 -4.69
N ARG A 95 -9.64 13.00 -3.78
CA ARG A 95 -9.71 12.33 -2.48
C ARG A 95 -11.10 11.73 -2.25
N VAL A 96 -11.13 10.50 -1.76
CA VAL A 96 -12.34 9.82 -1.32
C VAL A 96 -12.08 9.22 0.06
N ARG A 97 -12.92 9.54 1.04
CA ARG A 97 -12.85 8.93 2.37
C ARG A 97 -13.74 7.71 2.44
N GLY A 98 -13.21 6.59 2.93
CA GLY A 98 -14.01 5.38 3.13
C GLY A 98 -13.23 4.26 3.77
N ASP A 99 -13.94 3.19 4.12
CA ASP A 99 -13.40 1.96 4.68
C ASP A 99 -13.28 0.91 3.57
N VAL A 100 -12.08 0.35 3.39
CA VAL A 100 -11.83 -0.68 2.40
C VAL A 100 -12.58 -1.99 2.69
N LEU A 101 -12.91 -2.25 3.95
CA LEU A 101 -13.72 -3.42 4.33
C LEU A 101 -15.20 -3.23 3.98
N ARG A 102 -15.63 -2.01 3.61
CA ARG A 102 -16.95 -1.64 3.08
C ARG A 102 -16.77 -0.86 1.78
N PHE A 103 -16.06 -1.45 0.83
CA PHE A 103 -15.52 -0.78 -0.35
C PHE A 103 -16.62 -0.21 -1.26
N PRO A 104 -16.77 1.14 -1.35
CA PRO A 104 -17.98 1.78 -1.90
C PRO A 104 -17.92 1.98 -3.42
N PHE A 105 -17.18 1.15 -4.12
CA PHE A 105 -17.00 1.27 -5.57
C PHE A 105 -17.83 0.22 -6.31
N ARG A 106 -18.31 0.59 -7.51
CA ARG A 106 -19.05 -0.32 -8.40
C ARG A 106 -18.06 -1.31 -9.05
N ASP A 107 -18.60 -2.42 -9.51
CA ASP A 107 -17.85 -3.41 -10.28
C ASP A 107 -17.21 -2.75 -11.50
N ARG A 108 -15.97 -3.12 -11.78
CA ARG A 108 -15.24 -2.63 -12.97
C ARG A 108 -15.27 -1.11 -13.15
N SER A 109 -15.17 -0.35 -12.05
CA SER A 109 -15.28 1.11 -12.10
C SER A 109 -13.96 1.85 -12.28
N VAL A 110 -12.81 1.21 -11.96
CA VAL A 110 -11.47 1.79 -12.15
C VAL A 110 -10.57 0.84 -12.93
N ASP A 111 -9.59 1.37 -13.68
CA ASP A 111 -8.70 0.52 -14.48
C ASP A 111 -7.71 -0.22 -13.61
N PHE A 112 -7.06 0.47 -12.68
CA PHE A 112 -6.09 -0.12 -11.77
C PHE A 112 -6.40 0.24 -10.32
N ILE A 113 -6.14 -0.71 -9.42
CA ILE A 113 -6.06 -0.47 -7.99
C ILE A 113 -4.61 -0.65 -7.56
N ILE A 114 -4.10 0.33 -6.82
CA ILE A 114 -2.80 0.27 -6.18
C ILE A 114 -2.96 0.42 -4.67
N THR A 115 -2.07 -0.16 -3.89
CA THR A 115 -1.97 0.08 -2.46
C THR A 115 -0.54 -0.13 -1.98
N THR A 116 -0.13 0.63 -0.99
CA THR A 116 1.24 0.55 -0.46
C THR A 116 1.23 0.64 1.06
N HIS A 117 2.05 -0.22 1.73
CA HIS A 117 2.18 -0.24 3.19
C HIS A 117 0.85 -0.40 3.92
N PHE A 118 -0.02 -1.25 3.43
CA PHE A 118 -1.36 -1.37 3.97
C PHE A 118 -1.71 -2.81 4.41
N PHE A 119 -1.38 -3.81 3.62
CA PHE A 119 -1.83 -5.19 3.90
C PHE A 119 -1.32 -5.74 5.23
N HIS A 120 -0.15 -5.28 5.69
CA HIS A 120 0.36 -5.69 6.98
C HIS A 120 -0.47 -5.21 8.18
N HIS A 121 -1.38 -4.22 8.01
CA HIS A 121 -2.34 -3.82 9.03
C HIS A 121 -3.54 -4.76 9.13
N LEU A 122 -3.80 -5.57 8.13
CA LEU A 122 -4.97 -6.44 8.02
C LEU A 122 -4.71 -7.86 8.55
N THR A 123 -5.78 -8.53 9.01
CA THR A 123 -5.76 -9.99 9.23
C THR A 123 -5.77 -10.74 7.90
N ASP A 124 -5.45 -12.02 7.93
CA ASP A 124 -5.42 -12.86 6.71
C ASP A 124 -6.82 -12.93 6.05
N ASP A 125 -7.90 -13.05 6.84
CA ASP A 125 -9.27 -13.03 6.32
C ASP A 125 -9.65 -11.69 5.69
N GLN A 126 -9.25 -10.58 6.33
CA GLN A 126 -9.46 -9.23 5.77
C GLN A 126 -8.72 -9.04 4.45
N ILE A 127 -7.49 -9.57 4.32
CA ILE A 127 -6.73 -9.52 3.07
C ILE A 127 -7.46 -10.27 1.96
N VAL A 128 -7.97 -11.47 2.25
CA VAL A 128 -8.76 -12.25 1.28
C VAL A 128 -10.01 -11.47 0.86
N GLN A 129 -10.71 -10.85 1.80
CA GLN A 129 -11.88 -10.01 1.52
C GLN A 129 -11.50 -8.81 0.63
N VAL A 130 -10.44 -8.07 0.99
CA VAL A 130 -9.99 -6.89 0.26
C VAL A 130 -9.50 -7.24 -1.14
N LEU A 131 -8.79 -8.36 -1.31
CA LEU A 131 -8.36 -8.82 -2.62
C LEU A 131 -9.53 -9.19 -3.53
N ARG A 132 -10.61 -9.78 -2.98
CA ARG A 132 -11.85 -10.05 -3.74
C ARG A 132 -12.53 -8.74 -4.18
N GLU A 133 -12.58 -7.75 -3.29
CA GLU A 133 -13.12 -6.43 -3.60
C GLU A 133 -12.26 -5.70 -4.65
N PHE A 134 -10.94 -5.78 -4.55
CA PHE A 134 -10.04 -5.23 -5.57
C PHE A 134 -10.28 -5.91 -6.93
N ASP A 135 -10.45 -7.24 -6.93
CA ASP A 135 -10.76 -7.98 -8.14
C ASP A 135 -12.11 -7.60 -8.72
N ARG A 136 -13.14 -7.37 -7.90
CA ARG A 136 -14.46 -6.92 -8.33
C ARG A 136 -14.40 -5.54 -8.99
N VAL A 137 -13.67 -4.61 -8.40
CA VAL A 137 -13.69 -3.18 -8.76
C VAL A 137 -12.71 -2.85 -9.90
N ALA A 138 -11.54 -3.52 -9.97
CA ALA A 138 -10.54 -3.26 -11.00
C ALA A 138 -10.93 -3.88 -12.35
N LYS A 139 -10.86 -3.08 -13.41
CA LYS A 139 -11.04 -3.55 -14.80
C LYS A 139 -9.82 -4.32 -15.29
N ARG A 140 -8.62 -3.77 -15.09
CA ARG A 140 -7.39 -4.18 -15.78
C ARG A 140 -6.38 -4.84 -14.86
N GLY A 141 -6.12 -4.29 -13.67
CA GLY A 141 -5.06 -4.84 -12.84
C GLY A 141 -5.00 -4.31 -11.42
N ILE A 142 -4.18 -4.98 -10.62
CA ILE A 142 -3.97 -4.69 -9.21
C ILE A 142 -2.46 -4.67 -8.94
N VAL A 143 -2.01 -3.71 -8.11
CA VAL A 143 -0.63 -3.64 -7.61
C VAL A 143 -0.65 -3.40 -6.11
N VAL A 144 -0.33 -4.41 -5.34
CA VAL A 144 -0.08 -4.31 -3.91
C VAL A 144 1.42 -4.21 -3.68
N ASN A 145 1.91 -3.19 -3.00
CA ASN A 145 3.30 -3.04 -2.60
C ASN A 145 3.39 -3.02 -1.07
N ASP A 146 4.14 -3.95 -0.49
CA ASP A 146 4.28 -4.03 0.97
C ASP A 146 5.65 -4.57 1.39
N LEU A 147 5.87 -4.67 2.68
CA LEU A 147 7.13 -5.04 3.30
C LEU A 147 7.35 -6.57 3.31
N LEU A 148 8.61 -6.96 3.23
CA LEU A 148 9.04 -8.34 3.42
C LEU A 148 9.47 -8.59 4.87
N ARG A 149 8.91 -9.62 5.50
CA ARG A 149 9.27 -10.06 6.85
C ARG A 149 10.60 -10.81 6.84
N ASN A 150 11.67 -10.12 7.25
CA ASN A 150 12.98 -10.75 7.48
C ASN A 150 13.79 -10.03 8.58
N ARG A 151 14.78 -10.73 9.16
CA ARG A 151 15.60 -10.17 10.25
C ARG A 151 16.45 -8.98 9.80
N ARG A 152 16.94 -8.98 8.56
CA ARG A 152 17.76 -7.88 8.02
C ARG A 152 16.92 -6.60 7.87
N ALA A 153 15.65 -6.73 7.45
CA ALA A 153 14.74 -5.59 7.38
C ALA A 153 14.50 -4.94 8.74
N ILE A 154 14.40 -5.73 9.84
CA ILE A 154 14.28 -5.18 11.20
C ILE A 154 15.54 -4.39 11.59
N LEU A 155 16.73 -4.92 11.30
CA LEU A 155 17.96 -4.20 11.59
C LEU A 155 18.04 -2.89 10.80
N TRP A 156 17.75 -2.94 9.51
CA TRP A 156 17.71 -1.78 8.64
C TRP A 156 16.73 -0.70 9.13
N ILE A 157 15.49 -1.08 9.43
CA ILE A 157 14.49 -0.10 9.86
C ILE A 157 14.84 0.52 11.21
N LYS A 158 15.42 -0.24 12.15
CA LYS A 158 15.91 0.29 13.42
C LYS A 158 17.00 1.34 13.21
N LEU A 159 17.94 1.10 12.29
CA LEU A 159 18.99 2.06 11.94
C LEU A 159 18.40 3.32 11.29
N LEU A 160 17.52 3.16 10.33
CA LEU A 160 16.86 4.27 9.62
C LEU A 160 15.99 5.13 10.54
N THR A 161 15.40 4.54 11.58
CA THR A 161 14.52 5.24 12.53
C THR A 161 15.24 5.79 13.76
N LEU A 162 16.58 5.69 13.83
CA LEU A 162 17.35 6.01 15.04
C LEU A 162 17.12 7.46 15.52
N TRP A 163 16.97 8.39 14.60
CA TRP A 163 16.71 9.81 14.87
C TRP A 163 15.27 10.25 14.54
N ALA A 164 14.41 9.31 14.20
CA ALA A 164 13.00 9.61 13.94
C ALA A 164 12.24 9.91 15.25
N ASN A 165 11.03 10.45 15.14
CA ASN A 165 10.14 10.64 16.27
C ASN A 165 9.65 9.31 16.87
N ARG A 166 8.96 9.37 18.03
CA ARG A 166 8.50 8.18 18.76
C ARG A 166 7.60 7.27 17.94
N TRP A 167 6.75 7.83 17.07
CA TRP A 167 5.80 7.11 16.24
C TRP A 167 6.53 6.19 15.26
N VAL A 168 7.42 6.77 14.49
CA VAL A 168 8.22 6.06 13.48
C VAL A 168 9.16 5.03 14.12
N LYS A 169 9.75 5.33 15.29
CA LYS A 169 10.59 4.38 16.04
C LYS A 169 9.81 3.17 16.51
N ALA A 170 8.58 3.36 16.98
CA ALA A 170 7.72 2.28 17.43
C ALA A 170 7.22 1.44 16.27
N ASP A 171 6.66 2.09 15.25
CA ASP A 171 5.92 1.43 14.17
C ASP A 171 6.84 0.81 13.11
N GLY A 172 7.96 1.42 12.77
CA GLY A 172 8.84 0.89 11.74
C GLY A 172 9.26 -0.57 11.95
N PRO A 173 9.83 -0.96 13.11
CA PRO A 173 10.12 -2.37 13.41
C PRO A 173 8.87 -3.25 13.52
N GLN A 174 7.75 -2.70 13.98
CA GLN A 174 6.49 -3.43 14.12
C GLN A 174 5.88 -3.75 12.76
N SER A 175 5.85 -2.80 11.81
CA SER A 175 5.42 -3.03 10.43
C SER A 175 6.18 -4.19 9.77
N VAL A 176 7.52 -4.28 9.99
CA VAL A 176 8.31 -5.41 9.49
C VAL A 176 7.93 -6.74 10.15
N ARG A 177 7.55 -6.75 11.44
CA ARG A 177 7.06 -7.97 12.11
C ARG A 177 5.70 -8.40 11.60
N LYS A 178 4.83 -7.47 11.21
CA LYS A 178 3.50 -7.68 10.63
C LYS A 178 3.57 -8.05 9.14
N ALA A 179 4.68 -7.77 8.45
CA ALA A 179 4.91 -8.00 7.04
C ALA A 179 4.85 -9.48 6.62
N PHE A 180 4.91 -9.75 5.34
CA PHE A 180 4.71 -11.06 4.72
C PHE A 180 6.01 -11.70 4.25
N LYS A 181 5.96 -13.02 4.09
CA LYS A 181 6.83 -13.76 3.17
C LYS A 181 6.09 -13.93 1.83
N ILE A 182 6.83 -14.05 0.73
CA ILE A 182 6.24 -14.22 -0.61
C ILE A 182 5.19 -15.33 -0.65
N ARG A 183 5.52 -16.52 -0.11
CA ARG A 183 4.60 -17.66 -0.13
C ARG A 183 3.30 -17.41 0.65
N GLU A 184 3.33 -16.59 1.70
CA GLU A 184 2.16 -16.27 2.51
C GLU A 184 1.19 -15.40 1.72
N ILE A 185 1.68 -14.33 1.10
CA ILE A 185 0.83 -13.41 0.34
C ILE A 185 0.30 -14.04 -0.95
N GLU A 186 1.08 -14.91 -1.60
CA GLU A 186 0.61 -15.68 -2.76
C GLU A 186 -0.47 -16.70 -2.40
N ALA A 187 -0.37 -17.34 -1.22
CA ALA A 187 -1.40 -18.24 -0.72
C ALA A 187 -2.72 -17.49 -0.45
N LEU A 188 -2.65 -16.29 0.16
CA LEU A 188 -3.83 -15.45 0.39
C LEU A 188 -4.46 -14.97 -0.94
N ALA A 189 -3.65 -14.64 -1.94
CA ALA A 189 -4.13 -14.30 -3.27
C ALA A 189 -4.83 -15.48 -3.96
N ALA A 190 -4.29 -16.69 -3.83
CA ALA A 190 -4.94 -17.90 -4.33
C ALA A 190 -6.27 -18.17 -3.62
N GLN A 191 -6.33 -18.02 -2.29
CA GLN A 191 -7.56 -18.15 -1.49
C GLN A 191 -8.62 -17.10 -1.86
N ALA A 192 -8.19 -15.90 -2.24
CA ALA A 192 -9.09 -14.85 -2.72
C ALA A 192 -9.62 -15.09 -4.15
N GLY A 193 -9.09 -16.08 -4.89
CA GLY A 193 -9.43 -16.33 -6.30
C GLY A 193 -8.64 -15.46 -7.29
N VAL A 194 -7.62 -14.74 -6.82
CA VAL A 194 -6.79 -13.85 -7.64
C VAL A 194 -5.36 -14.39 -7.81
N GLY A 195 -5.23 -15.69 -7.98
CA GLY A 195 -3.93 -16.38 -8.17
C GLY A 195 -3.16 -15.95 -9.44
N TRP A 196 -3.76 -15.13 -10.30
CA TRP A 196 -3.10 -14.46 -11.42
C TRP A 196 -2.16 -13.33 -10.97
N LEU A 197 -2.33 -12.79 -9.77
CA LEU A 197 -1.36 -11.89 -9.16
C LEU A 197 -0.09 -12.66 -8.80
N LYS A 198 1.06 -12.11 -9.15
CA LYS A 198 2.36 -12.70 -8.85
C LYS A 198 3.20 -11.80 -7.97
N ALA A 199 3.86 -12.42 -6.99
CA ALA A 199 4.71 -11.67 -6.08
C ALA A 199 6.14 -11.54 -6.63
N ARG A 200 6.70 -10.32 -6.52
CA ARG A 200 8.08 -9.98 -6.90
C ARG A 200 8.76 -9.19 -5.79
N LYS A 201 10.01 -9.53 -5.50
CA LYS A 201 10.85 -8.78 -4.54
C LYS A 201 11.42 -7.53 -5.20
N HIS A 202 11.50 -6.45 -4.41
CA HIS A 202 12.11 -5.19 -4.80
C HIS A 202 13.15 -4.73 -3.78
N PHE A 203 13.91 -3.70 -4.13
CA PHE A 203 14.83 -3.02 -3.22
C PHE A 203 14.09 -2.51 -1.98
N GLY A 204 14.80 -2.32 -0.85
CA GLY A 204 14.21 -1.82 0.39
C GLY A 204 13.40 -2.85 1.18
N HIS A 205 13.69 -4.15 1.00
CA HIS A 205 12.97 -5.23 1.68
C HIS A 205 11.45 -5.20 1.44
N ARG A 206 11.05 -5.01 0.19
CA ARG A 206 9.67 -4.92 -0.26
C ARG A 206 9.32 -6.03 -1.24
N PHE A 207 8.02 -6.21 -1.43
CA PHE A 207 7.49 -6.97 -2.55
C PHE A 207 6.36 -6.19 -3.25
N THR A 208 6.11 -6.52 -4.49
CA THR A 208 4.82 -6.27 -5.13
C THR A 208 4.10 -7.60 -5.33
N LEU A 209 2.80 -7.64 -5.06
CA LEU A 209 1.88 -8.66 -5.55
C LEU A 209 1.05 -7.97 -6.63
N ALA A 210 1.30 -8.31 -7.89
CA ALA A 210 0.74 -7.55 -9.00
C ALA A 210 0.43 -8.43 -10.21
N GLY A 211 -0.49 -7.96 -11.03
CA GLY A 211 -0.83 -8.58 -12.29
C GLY A 211 -1.88 -7.79 -13.07
N VAL A 212 -2.04 -8.19 -14.31
CA VAL A 212 -3.13 -7.76 -15.19
C VAL A 212 -4.12 -8.91 -15.25
N ARG A 213 -5.39 -8.57 -15.22
CA ARG A 213 -6.47 -9.54 -15.34
C ARG A 213 -6.32 -10.31 -16.65
N PRO A 214 -6.40 -11.64 -16.62
CA PRO A 214 -6.49 -12.41 -17.85
C PRO A 214 -7.71 -11.97 -18.66
N GLU A 215 -7.54 -11.74 -19.95
CA GLU A 215 -8.68 -11.61 -20.85
C GLU A 215 -9.45 -12.93 -20.80
N ASN A 216 -10.71 -12.86 -20.41
CA ASN A 216 -11.56 -14.05 -20.49
C ASN A 216 -11.65 -14.42 -21.97
N GLY A 217 -11.10 -15.59 -22.33
CA GLY A 217 -11.31 -16.19 -23.62
C GLY A 217 -12.78 -16.57 -23.82
#